data_87f0bb11426f6094b4830a063b9b1d56
#
_entry.id   87f0bb11426f6094b4830a063b9b1d56
#
_cell.length_a   1.000
_cell.length_b   1.000
_cell.length_c   1.000
_cell.angle_alpha   90.00
_cell.angle_beta   90.00
_cell.angle_gamma   90.00
#
_symmetry.space_group_name_H-M   'P 1'
#
loop_
_entity.id
_entity.type
_entity.pdbx_description
1 polymer ?
#
loop_
_entity_poly.entity_id
_entity_poly.type
_entity_poly.pdbx_seq_one_letter_code
_entity_poly.pdbx_strand_id
1 'polypeptide(L)'
;MRCSHPMHKTHPILRALEPSANAKRIGDFSRYFQTYEGGYGAGDVFIGVMVPTRRAVAKENAMRWSAEVITSGLCHEVHEVRHTALFALLRRYGAERTNREFWHNLLCKSFEGINNWDLVDTCAHVCLGRHAYETDNCDTLTAFLASPNIWKRRAAIVSQLWFLKKGEYDHLLAYAPIAAEKAPDILQKGIGWLLKCMWQLEPALTEAHLSVHFKEGMYSRLIVRTALEKTSKEFRNEFLALYAP
;
A
#
# COMPACT_ATOMS: atom_id res chain seq x y z
N MET A 1 14.39 12.02 8.45
CA MET A 1 14.30 13.51 8.49
C MET A 1 13.00 13.90 7.82
N ARG A 2 12.01 14.43 8.56
CA ARG A 2 10.80 15.00 7.94
C ARG A 2 11.23 16.26 7.20
N CYS A 3 10.79 16.41 5.94
CA CYS A 3 11.07 17.59 5.13
C CYS A 3 10.52 18.84 5.85
N SER A 4 11.40 19.63 6.44
CA SER A 4 11.06 20.89 7.10
C SER A 4 10.87 21.97 6.06
N HIS A 5 9.62 22.21 5.62
CA HIS A 5 9.24 23.39 4.83
C HIS A 5 8.10 24.14 5.53
N PRO A 6 8.21 25.47 5.77
CA PRO A 6 7.24 26.23 6.57
C PRO A 6 6.00 26.71 5.80
N MET A 7 5.45 25.92 4.87
CA MET A 7 4.30 26.32 4.04
C MET A 7 3.00 25.51 4.30
N HIS A 8 2.78 25.04 5.53
CA HIS A 8 1.69 24.10 5.81
C HIS A 8 0.26 24.66 5.66
N LYS A 9 0.01 25.94 5.99
CA LYS A 9 -1.34 26.52 5.95
C LYS A 9 -1.81 26.99 4.57
N THR A 10 -0.97 27.02 3.56
CA THR A 10 -1.29 27.55 2.21
C THR A 10 -1.16 26.54 1.08
N HIS A 11 -0.95 25.24 1.42
CA HIS A 11 -0.72 24.22 0.40
C HIS A 11 -1.94 24.08 -0.54
N PRO A 12 -1.76 24.10 -1.89
CA PRO A 12 -2.88 24.09 -2.85
C PRO A 12 -3.84 22.91 -2.67
N ILE A 13 -3.33 21.73 -2.34
CA ILE A 13 -4.14 20.53 -2.10
C ILE A 13 -4.95 20.69 -0.82
N LEU A 14 -4.37 21.22 0.26
CA LEU A 14 -5.08 21.47 1.52
C LEU A 14 -6.25 22.43 1.29
N ARG A 15 -6.00 23.56 0.63
CA ARG A 15 -7.07 24.54 0.29
C ARG A 15 -8.22 23.92 -0.50
N ALA A 16 -7.91 23.01 -1.42
CA ALA A 16 -8.93 22.31 -2.20
C ALA A 16 -9.76 21.32 -1.36
N LEU A 17 -9.22 20.83 -0.25
CA LEU A 17 -9.87 19.88 0.65
C LEU A 17 -10.63 20.55 1.80
N GLU A 18 -10.19 21.73 2.28
CA GLU A 18 -10.75 22.45 3.44
C GLU A 18 -12.28 22.61 3.40
N PRO A 19 -12.94 22.94 2.26
CA PRO A 19 -14.40 23.06 2.22
C PRO A 19 -15.15 21.78 2.57
N SER A 20 -14.47 20.62 2.49
CA SER A 20 -15.03 19.29 2.78
C SER A 20 -14.53 18.71 4.12
N ALA A 21 -13.77 19.48 4.89
CA ALA A 21 -13.25 19.05 6.18
C ALA A 21 -14.40 18.81 7.18
N ASN A 22 -14.28 17.78 8.01
CA ASN A 22 -15.30 17.44 8.98
C ASN A 22 -14.70 16.94 10.30
N ALA A 23 -14.61 17.82 11.27
CA ALA A 23 -14.03 17.54 12.59
C ALA A 23 -14.69 16.33 13.30
N LYS A 24 -15.98 16.07 13.07
CA LYS A 24 -16.69 14.93 13.69
C LYS A 24 -16.14 13.56 13.27
N ARG A 25 -15.46 13.49 12.12
CA ARG A 25 -14.88 12.23 11.59
C ARG A 25 -13.45 11.97 12.04
N ILE A 26 -12.78 12.95 12.62
CA ILE A 26 -11.36 12.84 12.98
C ILE A 26 -11.15 11.71 13.99
N GLY A 27 -12.03 11.59 15.01
CA GLY A 27 -11.94 10.54 16.01
C GLY A 27 -12.08 9.13 15.44
N ASP A 28 -12.96 8.93 14.45
CA ASP A 28 -13.13 7.64 13.78
C ASP A 28 -11.91 7.31 12.90
N PHE A 29 -11.37 8.30 12.20
CA PHE A 29 -10.15 8.12 11.40
C PHE A 29 -8.95 7.79 12.30
N SER A 30 -8.79 8.52 13.41
CA SER A 30 -7.71 8.26 14.37
C SER A 30 -7.74 6.82 14.90
N ARG A 31 -8.93 6.30 15.21
CA ARG A 31 -9.10 4.91 15.65
C ARG A 31 -8.81 3.91 14.52
N TYR A 32 -9.36 4.16 13.34
CA TYR A 32 -9.22 3.27 12.18
C TYR A 32 -7.78 3.18 11.67
N PHE A 33 -7.06 4.31 11.64
CA PHE A 33 -5.68 4.40 11.21
C PHE A 33 -4.65 4.29 12.33
N GLN A 34 -5.11 4.01 13.57
CA GLN A 34 -4.27 3.81 14.74
C GLN A 34 -3.24 4.93 14.95
N THR A 35 -3.72 6.19 15.02
CA THR A 35 -2.83 7.36 15.16
C THR A 35 -2.38 7.63 16.60
N TYR A 36 -2.84 6.84 17.56
CA TYR A 36 -2.42 6.90 18.94
C TYR A 36 -0.97 6.43 19.12
N GLU A 37 -0.37 6.76 20.25
CA GLU A 37 0.99 6.36 20.58
C GLU A 37 1.15 4.83 20.55
N GLY A 38 2.18 4.35 19.84
CA GLY A 38 2.41 2.91 19.61
C GLY A 38 1.59 2.32 18.45
N GLY A 39 0.63 3.03 17.88
CA GLY A 39 -0.07 2.61 16.68
C GLY A 39 0.78 2.80 15.41
N TYR A 40 0.48 2.05 14.35
CA TYR A 40 1.24 2.12 13.10
C TYR A 40 1.06 3.45 12.34
N GLY A 41 -0.01 4.21 12.62
CA GLY A 41 -0.27 5.56 12.10
C GLY A 41 0.05 6.68 13.09
N ALA A 42 0.84 6.40 14.15
CA ALA A 42 1.16 7.38 15.17
C ALA A 42 1.71 8.68 14.58
N GLY A 43 1.13 9.80 14.97
CA GLY A 43 1.50 11.14 14.52
C GLY A 43 0.86 11.58 13.19
N ASP A 44 -0.01 10.79 12.56
CA ASP A 44 -0.81 11.23 11.42
C ASP A 44 -1.89 12.21 11.86
N VAL A 45 -2.04 13.29 11.10
CA VAL A 45 -3.06 14.33 11.30
C VAL A 45 -4.15 14.18 10.26
N PHE A 46 -5.41 14.26 10.68
CA PHE A 46 -6.59 14.16 9.82
C PHE A 46 -7.46 15.42 9.90
N ILE A 47 -8.14 15.76 8.80
CA ILE A 47 -9.16 16.83 8.70
C ILE A 47 -10.56 16.29 8.40
N GLY A 48 -10.72 14.98 8.30
CA GLY A 48 -12.01 14.28 8.18
C GLY A 48 -12.62 14.29 6.77
N VAL A 49 -11.81 14.42 5.72
CA VAL A 49 -12.27 14.36 4.32
C VAL A 49 -12.33 12.92 3.83
N MET A 50 -13.47 12.51 3.28
CA MET A 50 -13.69 11.15 2.78
C MET A 50 -12.94 10.86 1.48
N VAL A 51 -12.60 9.59 1.24
CA VAL A 51 -11.87 9.13 0.03
C VAL A 51 -12.53 9.54 -1.29
N PRO A 52 -13.87 9.43 -1.48
CA PRO A 52 -14.50 9.88 -2.72
C PRO A 52 -14.22 11.36 -3.03
N THR A 53 -14.25 12.22 -2.02
CA THR A 53 -13.95 13.65 -2.18
C THR A 53 -12.49 13.88 -2.53
N ARG A 54 -11.55 13.19 -1.85
CA ARG A 54 -10.10 13.25 -2.17
C ARG A 54 -9.86 12.87 -3.63
N ARG A 55 -10.51 11.81 -4.13
CA ARG A 55 -10.42 11.38 -5.54
C ARG A 55 -11.00 12.40 -6.50
N ALA A 56 -12.15 13.02 -6.18
CA ALA A 56 -12.76 14.04 -7.00
C ALA A 56 -11.85 15.28 -7.12
N VAL A 57 -11.33 15.78 -5.99
CA VAL A 57 -10.39 16.92 -5.97
C VAL A 57 -9.13 16.62 -6.79
N ALA A 58 -8.55 15.42 -6.65
CA ALA A 58 -7.40 15.01 -7.44
C ALA A 58 -7.75 14.92 -8.94
N LYS A 59 -8.92 14.37 -9.27
CA LYS A 59 -9.39 14.26 -10.67
C LYS A 59 -9.48 15.63 -11.37
N GLU A 60 -9.98 16.63 -10.67
CA GLU A 60 -10.17 17.99 -11.21
C GLU A 60 -8.86 18.74 -11.37
N ASN A 61 -7.90 18.50 -10.48
CA ASN A 61 -6.73 19.36 -10.35
C ASN A 61 -5.40 18.70 -10.78
N ALA A 62 -5.32 17.37 -10.92
CA ALA A 62 -4.06 16.67 -11.18
C ALA A 62 -3.26 17.23 -12.36
N MET A 63 -3.93 17.62 -13.43
CA MET A 63 -3.27 18.16 -14.63
C MET A 63 -2.88 19.66 -14.48
N ARG A 64 -3.38 20.34 -13.46
CA ARG A 64 -3.07 21.75 -13.16
C ARG A 64 -1.98 21.89 -12.11
N TRP A 65 -1.88 20.92 -11.17
CA TRP A 65 -0.85 20.93 -10.14
C TRP A 65 0.51 20.57 -10.75
N SER A 66 1.52 21.37 -10.43
CA SER A 66 2.89 21.05 -10.83
C SER A 66 3.44 19.81 -10.09
N ALA A 67 4.54 19.27 -10.56
CA ALA A 67 5.22 18.17 -9.89
C ALA A 67 5.65 18.54 -8.46
N GLU A 68 6.04 19.80 -8.23
CA GLU A 68 6.44 20.32 -6.91
C GLU A 68 5.26 20.35 -5.93
N VAL A 69 4.06 20.75 -6.39
CA VAL A 69 2.82 20.71 -5.58
C VAL A 69 2.49 19.26 -5.19
N ILE A 70 2.59 18.35 -6.14
CA ILE A 70 2.33 16.93 -5.87
C ILE A 70 3.38 16.37 -4.91
N THR A 71 4.67 16.64 -5.12
CA THR A 71 5.76 16.17 -4.26
C THR A 71 5.63 16.70 -2.84
N SER A 72 5.43 18.01 -2.67
CA SER A 72 5.24 18.60 -1.34
C SER A 72 3.96 18.09 -0.67
N GLY A 73 2.91 17.82 -1.46
CA GLY A 73 1.69 17.18 -0.99
C GLY A 73 1.91 15.75 -0.46
N LEU A 74 2.78 14.95 -1.09
CA LEU A 74 3.13 13.60 -0.61
C LEU A 74 3.88 13.62 0.72
N CYS A 75 4.55 14.71 1.06
CA CYS A 75 5.28 14.88 2.32
C CYS A 75 4.51 15.70 3.38
N HIS A 76 3.25 16.06 3.11
CA HIS A 76 2.45 16.93 3.98
C HIS A 76 2.05 16.21 5.29
N GLU A 77 1.95 16.96 6.40
CA GLU A 77 1.54 16.39 7.71
C GLU A 77 0.13 15.82 7.71
N VAL A 78 -0.81 16.46 6.97
CA VAL A 78 -2.20 16.01 6.86
C VAL A 78 -2.30 14.81 5.93
N HIS A 79 -2.82 13.70 6.47
CA HIS A 79 -2.96 12.43 5.75
C HIS A 79 -3.77 12.57 4.44
N GLU A 80 -4.90 13.29 4.49
CA GLU A 80 -5.74 13.48 3.31
C GLU A 80 -5.06 14.28 2.20
N VAL A 81 -4.14 15.17 2.55
CA VAL A 81 -3.31 15.89 1.56
C VAL A 81 -2.37 14.92 0.87
N ARG A 82 -1.67 14.05 1.63
CA ARG A 82 -0.81 13.00 1.05
C ARG A 82 -1.59 12.08 0.13
N HIS A 83 -2.76 11.63 0.57
CA HIS A 83 -3.59 10.72 -0.23
C HIS A 83 -4.11 11.39 -1.51
N THR A 84 -4.50 12.67 -1.44
CA THR A 84 -4.96 13.43 -2.61
C THR A 84 -3.80 13.68 -3.60
N ALA A 85 -2.60 14.03 -3.09
CA ALA A 85 -1.39 14.14 -3.90
C ALA A 85 -1.07 12.82 -4.61
N LEU A 86 -1.24 11.70 -3.90
CA LEU A 86 -1.03 10.36 -4.45
C LEU A 86 -2.02 10.06 -5.59
N PHE A 87 -3.31 10.34 -5.41
CA PHE A 87 -4.29 10.21 -6.49
C PHE A 87 -3.94 11.09 -7.71
N ALA A 88 -3.45 12.31 -7.47
CA ALA A 88 -3.00 13.19 -8.55
C ALA A 88 -1.79 12.62 -9.30
N LEU A 89 -0.78 12.12 -8.57
CA LEU A 89 0.38 11.44 -9.15
C LEU A 89 -0.05 10.25 -10.02
N LEU A 90 -0.89 9.37 -9.49
CA LEU A 90 -1.34 8.18 -10.21
C LEU A 90 -2.13 8.54 -11.47
N ARG A 91 -2.88 9.63 -11.43
CA ARG A 91 -3.58 10.13 -12.61
C ARG A 91 -2.62 10.62 -13.68
N ARG A 92 -1.57 11.37 -13.29
CA ARG A 92 -0.50 11.80 -14.20
C ARG A 92 0.26 10.59 -14.76
N TYR A 93 0.66 9.64 -13.91
CA TYR A 93 1.28 8.39 -14.32
C TYR A 93 0.45 7.62 -15.36
N GLY A 94 -0.87 7.58 -15.19
CA GLY A 94 -1.78 6.93 -16.12
C GLY A 94 -1.95 7.67 -17.45
N ALA A 95 -2.02 9.00 -17.41
CA ALA A 95 -2.27 9.87 -18.57
C ALA A 95 -1.01 10.13 -19.39
N GLU A 96 0.14 10.35 -18.75
CA GLU A 96 1.40 10.74 -19.38
C GLU A 96 2.31 9.53 -19.63
N ARG A 97 1.98 8.74 -20.66
CA ARG A 97 2.67 7.48 -20.94
C ARG A 97 4.17 7.63 -21.15
N THR A 98 4.62 8.70 -21.78
CA THR A 98 6.03 9.02 -22.04
C THR A 98 6.78 9.49 -20.79
N ASN A 99 6.06 9.94 -19.76
CA ASN A 99 6.63 10.46 -18.52
C ASN A 99 6.41 9.50 -17.31
N ARG A 100 6.05 8.25 -17.55
CA ARG A 100 5.78 7.28 -16.46
C ARG A 100 6.98 7.07 -15.54
N GLU A 101 8.17 6.98 -16.12
CA GLU A 101 9.39 6.86 -15.34
C GLU A 101 9.61 8.05 -14.40
N PHE A 102 9.35 9.26 -14.88
CA PHE A 102 9.42 10.46 -14.04
C PHE A 102 8.48 10.37 -12.83
N TRP A 103 7.20 10.00 -13.04
CA TRP A 103 6.21 9.89 -11.97
C TRP A 103 6.49 8.71 -11.03
N HIS A 104 6.99 7.60 -11.54
CA HIS A 104 7.47 6.47 -10.75
C HIS A 104 8.64 6.90 -9.84
N ASN A 105 9.65 7.55 -10.41
CA ASN A 105 10.83 8.02 -9.68
C ASN A 105 10.46 9.08 -8.62
N LEU A 106 9.49 9.94 -8.92
CA LEU A 106 8.97 10.93 -7.97
C LEU A 106 8.29 10.23 -6.79
N LEU A 107 7.46 9.21 -7.02
CA LEU A 107 6.86 8.39 -5.97
C LEU A 107 7.94 7.73 -5.09
N CYS A 108 8.93 7.09 -5.71
CA CYS A 108 10.00 6.40 -4.99
C CYS A 108 10.81 7.35 -4.10
N LYS A 109 11.15 8.55 -4.60
CA LYS A 109 11.86 9.60 -3.83
C LYS A 109 11.04 10.16 -2.68
N SER A 110 9.70 10.21 -2.82
CA SER A 110 8.78 10.74 -1.82
C SER A 110 8.20 9.65 -0.90
N PHE A 111 8.69 8.41 -0.97
CA PHE A 111 8.07 7.26 -0.34
C PHE A 111 8.02 7.32 1.19
N GLU A 112 8.86 8.12 1.82
CA GLU A 112 8.81 8.35 3.27
C GLU A 112 7.49 9.01 3.74
N GLY A 113 6.78 9.71 2.85
CA GLY A 113 5.42 10.22 3.11
C GLY A 113 4.31 9.16 2.93
N ILE A 114 4.63 7.98 2.38
CA ILE A 114 3.71 6.85 2.21
C ILE A 114 3.81 5.96 3.45
N ASN A 115 3.27 6.44 4.55
CA ASN A 115 3.46 5.90 5.89
C ASN A 115 2.21 5.25 6.48
N ASN A 116 1.27 4.81 5.65
CA ASN A 116 0.08 4.09 6.08
C ASN A 116 -0.38 3.11 4.98
N TRP A 117 -1.13 2.07 5.39
CA TRP A 117 -1.55 0.99 4.51
C TRP A 117 -2.44 1.47 3.35
N ASP A 118 -3.34 2.43 3.57
CA ASP A 118 -4.23 2.95 2.53
C ASP A 118 -3.48 3.72 1.44
N LEU A 119 -2.41 4.44 1.81
CA LEU A 119 -1.52 5.10 0.86
C LEU A 119 -0.74 4.07 0.03
N VAL A 120 -0.15 3.05 0.71
CA VAL A 120 0.57 1.97 0.04
C VAL A 120 -0.34 1.22 -0.92
N ASP A 121 -1.50 0.75 -0.44
CA ASP A 121 -2.42 -0.07 -1.23
C ASP A 121 -3.00 0.70 -2.43
N THR A 122 -3.08 2.04 -2.32
CA THR A 122 -3.50 2.91 -3.41
C THR A 122 -2.47 2.97 -4.55
N CYS A 123 -1.17 3.03 -4.25
CA CYS A 123 -0.14 3.29 -5.28
C CYS A 123 0.64 2.06 -5.73
N ALA A 124 0.86 1.09 -4.85
CA ALA A 124 1.86 0.06 -5.09
C ALA A 124 1.60 -0.73 -6.38
N HIS A 125 0.41 -1.32 -6.54
CA HIS A 125 0.14 -2.12 -7.75
C HIS A 125 -0.03 -1.28 -9.02
N VAL A 126 -0.54 -0.03 -8.91
CA VAL A 126 -0.82 0.82 -10.08
C VAL A 126 0.45 1.49 -10.61
N CYS A 127 1.36 1.89 -9.72
CA CYS A 127 2.57 2.62 -10.10
C CYS A 127 3.81 1.72 -10.02
N LEU A 128 4.10 1.12 -8.84
CA LEU A 128 5.32 0.33 -8.68
C LEU A 128 5.25 -1.02 -9.42
N GLY A 129 4.18 -1.82 -9.16
CA GLY A 129 4.02 -3.13 -9.79
C GLY A 129 3.87 -3.05 -11.30
N ARG A 130 3.04 -2.10 -11.76
CA ARG A 130 2.87 -1.86 -13.20
C ARG A 130 4.17 -1.42 -13.87
N HIS A 131 4.91 -0.50 -13.24
CA HIS A 131 6.18 -0.02 -13.79
C HIS A 131 7.19 -1.15 -13.91
N ALA A 132 7.36 -1.94 -12.84
CA ALA A 132 8.25 -3.10 -12.84
C ALA A 132 7.89 -4.10 -13.94
N TYR A 133 6.61 -4.40 -14.11
CA TYR A 133 6.11 -5.29 -15.15
C TYR A 133 6.36 -4.74 -16.58
N GLU A 134 6.03 -3.47 -16.83
CA GLU A 134 6.15 -2.85 -18.17
C GLU A 134 7.61 -2.60 -18.59
N THR A 135 8.54 -2.49 -17.61
CA THR A 135 9.98 -2.28 -17.88
C THR A 135 10.83 -3.55 -17.74
N ASP A 136 10.21 -4.67 -17.35
CA ASP A 136 10.91 -5.92 -17.01
C ASP A 136 12.03 -5.71 -15.97
N ASN A 137 11.79 -4.82 -14.99
CA ASN A 137 12.76 -4.45 -13.97
C ASN A 137 12.14 -4.41 -12.58
N CYS A 138 12.54 -5.34 -11.72
CA CYS A 138 12.07 -5.46 -10.34
C CYS A 138 13.03 -4.87 -9.30
N ASP A 139 14.10 -4.14 -9.67
CA ASP A 139 15.11 -3.64 -8.74
C ASP A 139 14.51 -2.80 -7.61
N THR A 140 13.58 -1.88 -7.94
CA THR A 140 12.88 -1.08 -6.94
C THR A 140 12.09 -1.94 -5.95
N LEU A 141 11.38 -2.98 -6.43
CA LEU A 141 10.58 -3.86 -5.59
C LEU A 141 11.48 -4.71 -4.70
N THR A 142 12.59 -5.21 -5.21
CA THR A 142 13.61 -5.97 -4.46
C THR A 142 14.25 -5.10 -3.37
N ALA A 143 14.63 -3.86 -3.71
CA ALA A 143 15.16 -2.90 -2.73
C ALA A 143 14.12 -2.55 -1.64
N PHE A 144 12.84 -2.43 -2.03
CA PHE A 144 11.76 -2.18 -1.08
C PHE A 144 11.51 -3.38 -0.15
N LEU A 145 11.58 -4.59 -0.68
CA LEU A 145 11.44 -5.83 0.10
C LEU A 145 12.54 -5.96 1.17
N ALA A 146 13.77 -5.60 0.82
CA ALA A 146 14.92 -5.63 1.73
C ALA A 146 14.96 -4.46 2.74
N SER A 147 14.06 -3.48 2.62
CA SER A 147 14.06 -2.27 3.46
C SER A 147 13.62 -2.57 4.90
N PRO A 148 14.22 -1.89 5.93
CA PRO A 148 13.69 -1.91 7.28
C PRO A 148 12.34 -1.18 7.42
N ASN A 149 11.96 -0.34 6.46
CA ASN A 149 10.69 0.38 6.45
C ASN A 149 9.54 -0.58 6.08
N ILE A 150 8.62 -0.82 7.02
CA ILE A 150 7.49 -1.75 6.85
C ILE A 150 6.58 -1.38 5.67
N TRP A 151 6.46 -0.09 5.36
CA TRP A 151 5.62 0.40 4.26
C TRP A 151 6.26 0.13 2.90
N LYS A 152 7.58 0.20 2.78
CA LYS A 152 8.32 -0.25 1.58
C LYS A 152 8.17 -1.77 1.39
N ARG A 153 8.35 -2.56 2.46
CA ARG A 153 8.10 -4.01 2.39
C ARG A 153 6.65 -4.33 1.98
N ARG A 154 5.67 -3.64 2.58
CA ARG A 154 4.27 -3.78 2.16
C ARG A 154 4.05 -3.40 0.70
N ALA A 155 4.68 -2.33 0.22
CA ALA A 155 4.57 -1.91 -1.17
C ALA A 155 5.14 -2.95 -2.14
N ALA A 156 6.27 -3.59 -1.82
CA ALA A 156 6.82 -4.68 -2.62
C ALA A 156 5.83 -5.84 -2.75
N ILE A 157 5.14 -6.20 -1.66
CA ILE A 157 4.11 -7.25 -1.66
C ILE A 157 2.86 -6.81 -2.44
N VAL A 158 2.30 -5.63 -2.15
CA VAL A 158 1.07 -5.16 -2.79
C VAL A 158 1.26 -4.90 -4.29
N SER A 159 2.48 -4.58 -4.71
CA SER A 159 2.84 -4.45 -6.13
C SER A 159 2.59 -5.73 -6.92
N GLN A 160 2.68 -6.89 -6.27
CA GLN A 160 2.45 -8.20 -6.91
C GLN A 160 1.01 -8.38 -7.40
N LEU A 161 0.06 -7.57 -6.95
CA LEU A 161 -1.30 -7.58 -7.47
C LEU A 161 -1.36 -7.26 -8.99
N TRP A 162 -0.40 -6.50 -9.51
CA TRP A 162 -0.31 -6.26 -10.96
C TRP A 162 0.13 -7.53 -11.70
N PHE A 163 1.13 -8.25 -11.20
CA PHE A 163 1.62 -9.51 -11.75
C PHE A 163 0.55 -10.59 -11.69
N LEU A 164 -0.16 -10.74 -10.56
CA LEU A 164 -1.27 -11.69 -10.42
C LEU A 164 -2.35 -11.47 -11.51
N LYS A 165 -2.68 -10.22 -11.83
CA LYS A 165 -3.62 -9.88 -12.91
C LYS A 165 -3.12 -10.26 -14.31
N LYS A 166 -1.83 -10.57 -14.45
CA LYS A 166 -1.19 -11.01 -15.68
C LYS A 166 -0.94 -12.52 -15.71
N GLY A 167 -1.35 -13.23 -14.65
CA GLY A 167 -1.12 -14.67 -14.51
C GLY A 167 0.31 -15.02 -14.10
N GLU A 168 1.05 -14.06 -13.53
CA GLU A 168 2.41 -14.27 -13.04
C GLU A 168 2.43 -14.33 -11.51
N TYR A 169 2.88 -15.46 -10.95
CA TYR A 169 2.80 -15.77 -9.53
C TYR A 169 4.18 -15.86 -8.86
N ASP A 170 5.24 -16.08 -9.62
CA ASP A 170 6.58 -16.43 -9.12
C ASP A 170 7.15 -15.34 -8.20
N HIS A 171 6.95 -14.07 -8.56
CA HIS A 171 7.39 -12.96 -7.72
C HIS A 171 6.69 -12.93 -6.35
N LEU A 172 5.36 -13.17 -6.30
CA LEU A 172 4.65 -13.22 -5.02
C LEU A 172 5.13 -14.40 -4.19
N LEU A 173 5.29 -15.58 -4.81
CA LEU A 173 5.77 -16.78 -4.14
C LEU A 173 7.18 -16.61 -3.56
N ALA A 174 8.06 -15.92 -4.27
CA ALA A 174 9.41 -15.61 -3.78
C ALA A 174 9.41 -14.50 -2.71
N TYR A 175 8.60 -13.45 -2.85
CA TYR A 175 8.64 -12.27 -1.98
C TYR A 175 7.90 -12.47 -0.65
N ALA A 176 6.81 -13.25 -0.65
CA ALA A 176 5.97 -13.39 0.53
C ALA A 176 6.68 -14.02 1.75
N PRO A 177 7.49 -15.10 1.62
CA PRO A 177 8.26 -15.65 2.74
C PRO A 177 9.28 -14.64 3.30
N ILE A 178 10.00 -13.93 2.42
CA ILE A 178 10.98 -12.91 2.81
C ILE A 178 10.29 -11.76 3.56
N ALA A 179 9.15 -11.30 3.05
CA ALA A 179 8.38 -10.24 3.71
C ALA A 179 7.78 -10.67 5.05
N ALA A 180 7.54 -11.97 5.24
CA ALA A 180 6.98 -12.50 6.48
C ALA A 180 7.97 -12.50 7.65
N GLU A 181 9.27 -12.47 7.37
CA GLU A 181 10.29 -12.46 8.41
C GLU A 181 10.13 -11.24 9.33
N LYS A 182 9.88 -11.50 10.64
CA LYS A 182 9.65 -10.46 11.66
C LYS A 182 8.60 -9.41 11.27
N ALA A 183 7.60 -9.80 10.46
CA ALA A 183 6.57 -8.91 9.98
C ALA A 183 5.59 -8.52 11.10
N PRO A 184 5.30 -7.23 11.33
CA PRO A 184 4.19 -6.82 12.20
C PRO A 184 2.85 -7.16 11.54
N ASP A 185 1.78 -7.21 12.34
CA ASP A 185 0.43 -7.63 11.92
C ASP A 185 -0.06 -6.93 10.66
N ILE A 186 0.22 -5.63 10.52
CA ILE A 186 -0.22 -4.85 9.36
C ILE A 186 0.43 -5.33 8.05
N LEU A 187 1.69 -5.79 8.11
CA LEU A 187 2.38 -6.37 6.96
C LEU A 187 1.90 -7.81 6.72
N GLN A 188 1.74 -8.62 7.78
CA GLN A 188 1.21 -9.99 7.70
C GLN A 188 -0.17 -10.02 7.03
N LYS A 189 -1.06 -9.08 7.37
CA LYS A 189 -2.36 -8.92 6.72
C LYS A 189 -2.24 -8.57 5.24
N GLY A 190 -1.25 -7.78 4.87
CA GLY A 190 -0.94 -7.48 3.46
C GLY A 190 -0.51 -8.73 2.69
N ILE A 191 0.41 -9.53 3.24
CA ILE A 191 0.85 -10.80 2.66
C ILE A 191 -0.33 -11.75 2.49
N GLY A 192 -1.10 -11.97 3.56
CA GLY A 192 -2.29 -12.83 3.52
C GLY A 192 -3.33 -12.36 2.51
N TRP A 193 -3.51 -11.05 2.35
CA TRP A 193 -4.41 -10.50 1.32
C TRP A 193 -3.96 -10.85 -0.09
N LEU A 194 -2.67 -10.71 -0.43
CA LEU A 194 -2.16 -11.06 -1.75
C LEU A 194 -2.25 -12.58 -2.01
N LEU A 195 -1.93 -13.41 -1.02
CA LEU A 195 -2.10 -14.86 -1.11
C LEU A 195 -3.59 -15.25 -1.25
N LYS A 196 -4.51 -14.51 -0.61
CA LYS A 196 -5.97 -14.67 -0.83
C LYS A 196 -6.37 -14.33 -2.28
N CYS A 197 -5.80 -13.27 -2.86
CA CYS A 197 -6.04 -12.95 -4.27
C CYS A 197 -5.50 -14.06 -5.19
N MET A 198 -4.32 -14.58 -4.89
CA MET A 198 -3.74 -15.71 -5.63
C MET A 198 -4.56 -16.99 -5.46
N TRP A 199 -5.07 -17.28 -4.26
CA TRP A 199 -5.97 -18.41 -4.02
C TRP A 199 -7.19 -18.42 -4.96
N GLN A 200 -7.75 -17.26 -5.25
CA GLN A 200 -8.91 -17.15 -6.14
C GLN A 200 -8.57 -17.43 -7.62
N LEU A 201 -7.30 -17.36 -8.00
CA LEU A 201 -6.79 -17.59 -9.34
C LEU A 201 -6.22 -19.01 -9.47
N GLU A 202 -5.37 -19.42 -8.52
CA GLU A 202 -4.62 -20.67 -8.51
C GLU A 202 -4.70 -21.34 -7.13
N PRO A 203 -5.83 -21.98 -6.77
CA PRO A 203 -6.03 -22.56 -5.45
C PRO A 203 -4.97 -23.62 -5.09
N ALA A 204 -4.70 -24.57 -6.00
CA ALA A 204 -3.78 -25.68 -5.72
C ALA A 204 -2.33 -25.20 -5.51
N LEU A 205 -1.87 -24.23 -6.32
CA LEU A 205 -0.54 -23.66 -6.18
C LEU A 205 -0.41 -22.87 -4.87
N THR A 206 -1.46 -22.12 -4.51
CA THR A 206 -1.48 -21.35 -3.27
C THR A 206 -1.54 -22.28 -2.04
N GLU A 207 -2.31 -23.36 -2.11
CA GLU A 207 -2.39 -24.37 -1.03
C GLU A 207 -1.04 -25.02 -0.78
N ALA A 208 -0.37 -25.47 -1.84
CA ALA A 208 0.97 -26.05 -1.74
C ALA A 208 1.97 -25.07 -1.10
N HIS A 209 1.96 -23.82 -1.55
CA HIS A 209 2.83 -22.77 -0.99
C HIS A 209 2.54 -22.49 0.50
N LEU A 210 1.26 -22.33 0.86
CA LEU A 210 0.85 -22.09 2.25
C LEU A 210 1.22 -23.25 3.17
N SER A 211 1.01 -24.49 2.73
CA SER A 211 1.26 -25.69 3.55
C SER A 211 2.74 -25.83 3.93
N VAL A 212 3.64 -25.60 2.96
CA VAL A 212 5.09 -25.66 3.19
C VAL A 212 5.52 -24.57 4.18
N HIS A 213 5.24 -23.32 3.87
CA HIS A 213 5.74 -22.19 4.67
C HIS A 213 5.07 -22.05 6.04
N PHE A 214 3.84 -22.55 6.19
CA PHE A 214 3.18 -22.61 7.50
C PHE A 214 3.77 -23.70 8.37
N LYS A 215 4.01 -24.91 7.82
CA LYS A 215 4.64 -26.03 8.53
C LYS A 215 6.07 -25.70 8.99
N GLU A 216 6.81 -24.95 8.18
CA GLU A 216 8.16 -24.49 8.50
C GLU A 216 8.20 -23.30 9.48
N GLY A 217 7.04 -22.79 9.91
CA GLY A 217 6.93 -21.65 10.82
C GLY A 217 7.27 -20.29 10.19
N MET A 218 7.46 -20.23 8.87
CA MET A 218 7.71 -18.97 8.15
C MET A 218 6.46 -18.08 8.11
N TYR A 219 5.28 -18.70 7.96
CA TYR A 219 4.01 -17.99 7.99
C TYR A 219 3.32 -18.13 9.34
N SER A 220 2.84 -17.02 9.87
CA SER A 220 2.00 -17.01 11.05
C SER A 220 0.58 -17.49 10.76
N ARG A 221 -0.15 -17.87 11.82
CA ARG A 221 -1.59 -18.14 11.71
C ARG A 221 -2.38 -16.95 11.15
N LEU A 222 -1.94 -15.71 11.36
CA LEU A 222 -2.59 -14.52 10.83
C LEU A 222 -2.49 -14.46 9.30
N ILE A 223 -1.31 -14.73 8.72
CA ILE A 223 -1.12 -14.79 7.27
C ILE A 223 -2.03 -15.86 6.66
N VAL A 224 -1.99 -17.10 7.19
CA VAL A 224 -2.76 -18.22 6.67
C VAL A 224 -4.26 -17.99 6.79
N ARG A 225 -4.74 -17.52 7.95
CA ARG A 225 -6.16 -17.20 8.13
C ARG A 225 -6.65 -16.11 7.18
N THR A 226 -5.81 -15.12 6.89
CA THR A 226 -6.15 -14.05 5.94
C THR A 226 -6.15 -14.57 4.50
N ALA A 227 -5.19 -15.42 4.13
CA ALA A 227 -5.12 -16.03 2.81
C ALA A 227 -6.35 -16.93 2.54
N LEU A 228 -6.78 -17.69 3.53
CA LEU A 228 -7.91 -18.63 3.43
C LEU A 228 -9.27 -18.00 3.81
N GLU A 229 -9.37 -16.67 3.92
CA GLU A 229 -10.60 -15.98 4.36
C GLU A 229 -11.82 -16.30 3.47
N LYS A 230 -11.61 -16.59 2.18
CA LYS A 230 -12.67 -16.89 1.21
C LYS A 230 -12.97 -18.38 1.05
N THR A 231 -12.27 -19.24 1.78
CA THR A 231 -12.59 -20.68 1.83
C THR A 231 -13.67 -20.98 2.88
N SER A 232 -14.19 -22.20 2.91
CA SER A 232 -15.11 -22.62 3.97
C SER A 232 -14.42 -22.57 5.34
N LYS A 233 -15.21 -22.43 6.39
CA LYS A 233 -14.70 -22.43 7.76
C LYS A 233 -14.08 -23.78 8.12
N GLU A 234 -14.71 -24.86 7.63
CA GLU A 234 -14.26 -26.25 7.82
C GLU A 234 -12.88 -26.44 7.21
N PHE A 235 -12.72 -26.17 5.91
CA PHE A 235 -11.43 -26.27 5.22
C PHE A 235 -10.33 -25.47 5.92
N ARG A 236 -10.62 -24.22 6.28
CA ARG A 236 -9.63 -23.37 6.95
C ARG A 236 -9.21 -23.92 8.30
N ASN A 237 -10.16 -24.49 9.08
CA ASN A 237 -9.83 -25.08 10.38
C ASN A 237 -9.02 -26.37 10.23
N GLU A 238 -9.36 -27.22 9.27
CA GLU A 238 -8.61 -28.44 8.94
C GLU A 238 -7.20 -28.10 8.47
N PHE A 239 -7.06 -27.14 7.57
CA PHE A 239 -5.75 -26.66 7.11
C PHE A 239 -4.88 -26.16 8.27
N LEU A 240 -5.44 -25.33 9.15
CA LEU A 240 -4.73 -24.80 10.32
C LEU A 240 -4.37 -25.86 11.36
N ALA A 241 -5.13 -26.95 11.45
CA ALA A 241 -4.82 -28.08 12.33
C ALA A 241 -3.76 -29.01 11.73
N LEU A 242 -3.84 -29.25 10.41
CA LEU A 242 -2.95 -30.19 9.71
C LEU A 242 -1.53 -29.66 9.52
N TYR A 243 -1.39 -28.38 9.26
CA TYR A 243 -0.11 -27.75 8.89
C TYR A 243 0.47 -26.81 9.95
N ALA A 244 -0.15 -26.66 11.11
CA ALA A 244 0.43 -25.87 12.20
C ALA A 244 1.80 -26.45 12.63
N PRO A 245 2.82 -25.57 12.86
CA PRO A 245 4.12 -26.02 13.34
C PRO A 245 4.07 -26.61 14.74
#